data_3aef602779fd41b328a4c10af2ffdd9f
#
_entry.id   3aef602779fd41b328a4c10af2ffdd9f
#
_cell.length_a   1.000
_cell.length_b   1.000
_cell.length_c   1.000
_cell.angle_alpha   90.00
_cell.angle_beta   90.00
_cell.angle_gamma   90.00
#
_symmetry.space_group_name_H-M   'P 1'
#
loop_
_entity.id
_entity.type
_entity.pdbx_description
1 polymer ?
#
loop_
_entity_poly.entity_id
_entity_poly.type
_entity_poly.pdbx_seq_one_letter_code
_entity_poly.pdbx_strand_id
1 'polypeptide(L)'
;GNQLTFRLSKYDDVNQVTNYVDYVVTLKRTLSLKNMTASLAGASMPLYRSDSVTTGYIDTETSYSVLIPAAAGSLDLTLQTQQSAPKYGDADNGYVIYANKRLVPENGQISVPLRGGTKEEVIRVVLTNRYAPEAKTEYTIRVRKAPTTAVHFDVEPSDALVYIYEKVSGNRVWPEDGTFALSEGFTYQCTVTKVGYIGKSGELALANGVLTFAGTECPVPGHVTVALEQAAKDSLNHDLPAEWPDFRGNPNNNAVTDARIPITAEDGTLYWAAKLGNSYGNKAVSSPILVNGALVVYAANKLYRV
;
A
#
# COMPACT_ATOMS: atom_id res chain seq x y z
N GLY A 1 -6.44 31.70 25.26
CA GLY A 1 -5.28 32.29 24.60
C GLY A 1 -4.56 33.20 25.57
N ASN A 2 -3.23 33.25 25.52
CA ASN A 2 -2.47 34.19 26.33
C ASN A 2 -2.61 35.58 25.71
N GLN A 3 -2.98 36.56 26.53
CA GLN A 3 -3.03 37.96 26.12
C GLN A 3 -1.86 38.70 26.75
N LEU A 4 -1.17 39.49 25.91
CA LEU A 4 -0.18 40.45 26.36
C LEU A 4 -0.79 41.83 26.20
N THR A 5 -0.81 42.60 27.29
CA THR A 5 -1.29 43.99 27.25
C THR A 5 -0.07 44.89 27.36
N PHE A 6 0.08 45.77 26.37
CA PHE A 6 1.10 46.82 26.37
C PHE A 6 0.40 48.15 26.61
N ARG A 7 0.78 48.86 27.64
CA ARG A 7 0.26 50.19 27.92
C ARG A 7 1.29 51.24 27.49
N LEU A 8 0.93 52.06 26.55
CA LEU A 8 1.66 53.28 26.22
C LEU A 8 1.03 54.44 27.00
N SER A 9 1.84 55.23 27.63
CA SER A 9 1.43 56.45 28.33
C SER A 9 2.12 57.66 27.78
N LYS A 10 1.37 58.74 27.66
CA LYS A 10 1.90 60.07 27.31
C LYS A 10 1.38 61.07 28.32
N TYR A 11 2.26 61.80 28.95
CA TYR A 11 1.88 62.90 29.81
C TYR A 11 1.56 64.11 28.96
N ASP A 12 0.42 64.75 29.26
CA ASP A 12 0.01 66.00 28.65
C ASP A 12 0.29 67.16 29.65
N ASP A 13 1.35 67.91 29.35
CA ASP A 13 1.84 68.99 30.21
C ASP A 13 0.85 70.14 30.30
N VAL A 14 -0.03 70.33 29.33
CA VAL A 14 -1.02 71.41 29.30
C VAL A 14 -2.17 71.12 30.23
N ASN A 15 -2.67 69.89 30.19
CA ASN A 15 -3.83 69.46 30.98
C ASN A 15 -3.41 68.72 32.29
N GLN A 16 -2.09 68.51 32.51
CA GLN A 16 -1.54 67.75 33.64
C GLN A 16 -2.13 66.36 33.85
N VAL A 17 -2.43 65.70 32.76
CA VAL A 17 -3.00 64.34 32.74
C VAL A 17 -2.13 63.38 31.99
N THR A 18 -2.12 62.10 32.43
CA THR A 18 -1.45 61.04 31.68
C THR A 18 -2.49 60.28 30.88
N ASN A 19 -2.35 60.33 29.57
CA ASN A 19 -3.18 59.55 28.63
C ASN A 19 -2.58 58.14 28.45
N TYR A 20 -3.43 57.12 28.41
CA TYR A 20 -3.05 55.73 28.27
C TYR A 20 -3.73 55.13 27.00
N VAL A 21 -2.97 54.33 26.30
CA VAL A 21 -3.50 53.49 25.23
C VAL A 21 -3.03 52.05 25.50
N ASP A 22 -3.99 51.16 25.69
CA ASP A 22 -3.76 49.74 25.89
C ASP A 22 -3.84 48.98 24.56
N TYR A 23 -2.77 48.30 24.21
CA TYR A 23 -2.73 47.37 23.09
C TYR A 23 -2.82 45.96 23.62
N VAL A 24 -3.83 45.20 23.21
CA VAL A 24 -4.00 43.81 23.58
C VAL A 24 -3.62 42.93 22.43
N VAL A 25 -2.55 42.19 22.57
CA VAL A 25 -2.08 41.18 21.61
C VAL A 25 -2.53 39.82 22.10
N THR A 26 -3.40 39.18 21.36
CA THR A 26 -3.82 37.80 21.66
C THR A 26 -2.86 36.84 20.93
N LEU A 27 -2.10 36.09 21.70
CA LEU A 27 -1.25 35.03 21.17
C LEU A 27 -2.08 33.76 20.96
N LYS A 28 -2.34 33.40 19.73
CA LYS A 28 -2.93 32.10 19.37
C LYS A 28 -1.81 31.14 19.07
N ARG A 29 -1.67 30.08 19.86
CA ARG A 29 -0.82 28.96 19.50
C ARG A 29 -1.55 28.12 18.49
N THR A 30 -1.05 28.10 17.25
CA THR A 30 -1.54 27.19 16.21
C THR A 30 -1.08 25.77 16.57
N LEU A 31 -2.00 24.85 16.69
CA LEU A 31 -1.66 23.44 16.76
C LEU A 31 -1.27 22.96 15.38
N SER A 32 -0.11 22.33 15.25
CA SER A 32 0.29 21.67 14.01
C SER A 32 0.88 20.30 14.31
N LEU A 33 0.75 19.39 13.35
CA LEU A 33 1.52 18.14 13.37
C LEU A 33 3.00 18.47 13.20
N LYS A 34 3.87 17.60 13.69
CA LYS A 34 5.29 17.62 13.36
C LYS A 34 5.54 17.04 11.99
N ASN A 35 4.83 15.96 11.69
CA ASN A 35 4.91 15.26 10.40
C ASN A 35 3.63 14.49 10.10
N MET A 36 3.38 14.30 8.81
CA MET A 36 2.31 13.46 8.29
C MET A 36 2.81 12.74 7.04
N THR A 37 2.72 11.43 7.02
CA THR A 37 3.04 10.60 5.86
C THR A 37 1.91 9.62 5.57
N ALA A 38 1.82 9.21 4.33
CA ALA A 38 0.90 8.19 3.87
C ALA A 38 1.65 6.99 3.30
N SER A 39 1.12 5.81 3.49
CA SER A 39 1.65 4.57 2.91
C SER A 39 0.53 3.61 2.53
N LEU A 40 0.83 2.68 1.64
CA LEU A 40 -0.05 1.62 1.22
C LEU A 40 0.73 0.30 1.33
N ALA A 41 0.27 -0.60 2.20
CA ALA A 41 0.97 -1.85 2.51
C ALA A 41 2.48 -1.68 2.82
N GLY A 42 2.84 -0.58 3.49
CA GLY A 42 4.21 -0.24 3.84
C GLY A 42 5.00 0.54 2.78
N ALA A 43 4.50 0.64 1.55
CA ALA A 43 5.11 1.48 0.52
C ALA A 43 4.68 2.95 0.69
N SER A 44 5.64 3.88 0.65
CA SER A 44 5.36 5.31 0.79
C SER A 44 4.55 5.85 -0.38
N MET A 45 3.49 6.60 -0.05
CA MET A 45 2.65 7.30 -1.03
C MET A 45 2.89 8.81 -0.93
N PRO A 46 3.09 9.50 -2.06
CA PRO A 46 3.31 10.94 -2.04
C PRO A 46 2.03 11.67 -1.61
N LEU A 47 2.13 12.50 -0.58
CA LEU A 47 1.09 13.46 -0.22
C LEU A 47 1.35 14.77 -0.97
N TYR A 48 0.53 15.05 -1.98
CA TYR A 48 0.58 16.29 -2.75
C TYR A 48 -0.08 17.41 -1.97
N ARG A 49 0.53 18.59 -1.98
CA ARG A 49 -0.03 19.82 -1.41
C ARG A 49 -1.15 20.37 -2.28
N SER A 50 -1.74 21.48 -1.88
CA SER A 50 -2.82 22.15 -2.62
C SER A 50 -2.43 22.56 -4.04
N ASP A 51 -1.15 22.76 -4.32
CA ASP A 51 -0.59 23.04 -5.66
C ASP A 51 -0.61 21.81 -6.59
N SER A 52 -0.89 20.61 -6.06
CA SER A 52 -0.92 19.32 -6.78
C SER A 52 0.42 18.90 -7.41
N VAL A 53 1.51 19.56 -7.09
CA VAL A 53 2.86 19.34 -7.62
C VAL A 53 3.83 19.01 -6.50
N THR A 54 3.86 19.86 -5.47
CA THR A 54 4.78 19.71 -4.34
C THR A 54 4.30 18.62 -3.40
N THR A 55 5.20 17.75 -2.98
CA THR A 55 4.91 16.64 -2.07
C THR A 55 5.47 16.86 -0.67
N GLY A 56 4.93 16.11 0.28
CA GLY A 56 5.37 16.11 1.67
C GLY A 56 4.65 17.13 2.55
N TYR A 57 4.64 16.83 3.84
CA TYR A 57 3.99 17.64 4.86
C TYR A 57 4.75 18.94 5.15
N ILE A 58 4.03 20.05 5.33
CA ILE A 58 4.49 21.28 5.97
C ILE A 58 3.42 21.80 6.94
N ASP A 59 3.84 22.49 7.99
CA ASP A 59 2.96 22.93 9.09
C ASP A 59 1.99 24.07 8.71
N THR A 60 2.25 24.76 7.60
CA THR A 60 1.42 25.84 7.06
C THR A 60 0.32 25.36 6.12
N GLU A 61 0.35 24.08 5.71
CA GLU A 61 -0.61 23.49 4.78
C GLU A 61 -1.56 22.55 5.53
N THR A 62 -2.85 22.64 5.23
CA THR A 62 -3.89 21.79 5.84
C THR A 62 -4.66 20.95 4.84
N SER A 63 -4.33 21.08 3.55
CA SER A 63 -5.02 20.34 2.48
C SER A 63 -4.01 19.57 1.65
N TYR A 64 -4.23 18.27 1.56
CA TYR A 64 -3.36 17.32 0.83
C TYR A 64 -4.19 16.44 -0.09
N SER A 65 -3.54 15.88 -1.09
CA SER A 65 -4.12 14.81 -1.91
C SER A 65 -3.13 13.67 -2.09
N VAL A 66 -3.66 12.47 -2.30
CA VAL A 66 -2.90 11.27 -2.60
C VAL A 66 -3.58 10.49 -3.69
N LEU A 67 -2.81 9.96 -4.63
CA LEU A 67 -3.29 9.07 -5.68
C LEU A 67 -2.95 7.63 -5.28
N ILE A 68 -3.93 6.74 -5.34
CA ILE A 68 -3.77 5.34 -4.95
C ILE A 68 -4.33 4.41 -6.05
N PRO A 69 -3.92 3.12 -6.10
CA PRO A 69 -4.53 2.16 -7.00
C PRO A 69 -6.04 2.03 -6.77
N ALA A 70 -6.80 1.78 -7.82
CA ALA A 70 -8.26 1.65 -7.74
C ALA A 70 -8.72 0.56 -6.76
N ALA A 71 -7.96 -0.54 -6.67
CA ALA A 71 -8.27 -1.69 -5.80
C ALA A 71 -7.89 -1.48 -4.32
N ALA A 72 -7.26 -0.35 -3.97
CA ALA A 72 -6.86 -0.09 -2.58
C ALA A 72 -8.08 0.05 -1.66
N GLY A 73 -8.11 -0.74 -0.58
CA GLY A 73 -9.19 -0.75 0.40
C GLY A 73 -8.92 0.06 1.67
N SER A 74 -7.69 0.52 1.87
CA SER A 74 -7.29 1.36 3.02
C SER A 74 -6.10 2.23 2.66
N LEU A 75 -5.88 3.27 3.45
CA LEU A 75 -4.67 4.09 3.43
C LEU A 75 -4.09 4.15 4.84
N ASP A 76 -2.81 3.89 4.98
CA ASP A 76 -2.10 3.98 6.24
C ASP A 76 -1.51 5.37 6.41
N LEU A 77 -1.77 5.99 7.55
CA LEU A 77 -1.24 7.31 7.91
C LEU A 77 -0.31 7.18 9.11
N THR A 78 0.81 7.90 9.05
CA THR A 78 1.67 8.14 10.22
C THR A 78 1.62 9.62 10.55
N LEU A 79 1.12 9.94 11.74
CA LEU A 79 0.81 11.28 12.21
C LEU A 79 1.60 11.55 13.48
N GLN A 80 2.48 12.53 13.46
CA GLN A 80 3.34 12.88 14.58
C GLN A 80 2.97 14.27 15.13
N THR A 81 2.87 14.39 16.46
CA THR A 81 2.69 15.68 17.11
C THR A 81 4.02 16.40 17.27
N GLN A 82 3.99 17.73 17.45
CA GLN A 82 5.18 18.56 17.71
C GLN A 82 5.91 18.14 19.00
N GLN A 83 5.18 17.62 19.97
CA GLN A 83 5.76 17.14 21.22
C GLN A 83 5.85 15.62 21.19
N SER A 84 6.98 15.08 21.64
CA SER A 84 7.15 13.66 21.86
C SER A 84 6.07 13.16 22.85
N ALA A 85 5.65 11.92 22.72
CA ALA A 85 4.86 11.28 23.75
C ALA A 85 5.53 11.50 25.11
N PRO A 86 4.77 11.83 26.17
CA PRO A 86 5.36 12.05 27.50
C PRO A 86 6.16 10.81 27.89
N LYS A 87 7.41 11.02 28.31
CA LYS A 87 8.18 9.95 28.95
C LYS A 87 7.54 9.62 30.29
N TYR A 88 7.79 8.42 30.78
CA TYR A 88 7.30 8.00 32.10
C TYR A 88 7.65 9.07 33.14
N GLY A 89 6.63 9.65 33.80
CA GLY A 89 6.76 10.73 34.78
C GLY A 89 6.56 12.15 34.24
N ASP A 90 6.47 12.34 32.89
CA ASP A 90 6.14 13.64 32.31
C ASP A 90 4.64 13.90 32.39
N ALA A 91 4.25 15.17 32.52
CA ALA A 91 2.85 15.57 32.45
C ALA A 91 2.30 15.29 31.06
N ASP A 92 1.10 14.70 30.99
CA ASP A 92 0.37 14.50 29.73
C ASP A 92 0.15 15.87 29.06
N ASN A 93 0.67 16.01 27.84
CA ASN A 93 0.54 17.25 27.08
C ASN A 93 -0.87 17.48 26.49
N GLY A 94 -1.77 16.50 26.66
CA GLY A 94 -3.15 16.57 26.24
C GLY A 94 -3.41 16.53 24.73
N TYR A 95 -2.39 16.39 23.87
CA TYR A 95 -2.61 16.32 22.44
C TYR A 95 -3.19 14.98 22.03
N VAL A 96 -4.23 15.03 21.20
CA VAL A 96 -4.89 13.87 20.63
C VAL A 96 -5.14 14.10 19.14
N ILE A 97 -5.03 13.02 18.37
CA ILE A 97 -5.28 13.04 16.93
C ILE A 97 -6.44 12.10 16.63
N TYR A 98 -7.33 12.54 15.76
CA TYR A 98 -8.40 11.71 15.21
C TYR A 98 -8.27 11.67 13.68
N ALA A 99 -8.43 10.49 13.10
CA ALA A 99 -8.59 10.32 11.65
C ALA A 99 -9.99 9.74 11.38
N ASN A 100 -10.82 10.44 10.62
CA ASN A 100 -12.22 10.12 10.39
C ASN A 100 -12.98 9.78 11.70
N LYS A 101 -12.81 10.59 12.74
CA LYS A 101 -13.38 10.43 14.09
C LYS A 101 -12.84 9.23 14.89
N ARG A 102 -11.89 8.46 14.38
CA ARG A 102 -11.22 7.38 15.11
C ARG A 102 -9.97 7.93 15.78
N LEU A 103 -9.79 7.62 17.05
CA LEU A 103 -8.59 8.00 17.80
C LEU A 103 -7.37 7.32 17.17
N VAL A 104 -6.35 8.11 16.91
CA VAL A 104 -5.04 7.61 16.44
C VAL A 104 -4.26 7.10 17.65
N PRO A 105 -3.71 5.88 17.59
CA PRO A 105 -2.89 5.34 18.65
C PRO A 105 -1.65 6.20 18.98
N GLU A 106 -1.05 6.01 20.14
CA GLU A 106 0.11 6.79 20.62
C GLU A 106 1.34 6.67 19.70
N ASN A 107 1.48 5.54 18.98
CA ASN A 107 2.53 5.37 17.98
C ASN A 107 2.32 6.23 16.71
N GLY A 108 1.20 6.95 16.64
CA GLY A 108 0.84 7.82 15.52
C GLY A 108 0.40 7.09 14.26
N GLN A 109 0.25 5.78 14.26
CA GLN A 109 -0.08 5.00 13.07
C GLN A 109 -1.55 4.58 13.07
N ILE A 110 -2.23 4.78 11.93
CA ILE A 110 -3.61 4.37 11.75
C ILE A 110 -3.87 3.96 10.31
N SER A 111 -4.55 2.81 10.14
CA SER A 111 -5.10 2.40 8.85
C SER A 111 -6.53 2.91 8.72
N VAL A 112 -6.77 3.73 7.70
CA VAL A 112 -8.08 4.32 7.42
C VAL A 112 -8.72 3.53 6.29
N PRO A 113 -9.84 2.81 6.56
CA PRO A 113 -10.55 2.08 5.52
C PRO A 113 -11.17 3.05 4.52
N LEU A 114 -11.12 2.67 3.24
CA LEU A 114 -11.67 3.40 2.12
C LEU A 114 -12.90 2.66 1.57
N ARG A 115 -13.88 3.43 1.12
CA ARG A 115 -15.10 2.87 0.53
C ARG A 115 -14.81 2.33 -0.86
N GLY A 116 -15.33 1.14 -1.15
CA GLY A 116 -15.31 0.61 -2.50
C GLY A 116 -16.17 1.46 -3.45
N GLY A 117 -15.76 1.51 -4.73
CA GLY A 117 -16.56 2.13 -5.80
C GLY A 117 -16.53 3.66 -5.89
N THR A 118 -15.92 4.38 -4.95
CA THR A 118 -15.77 5.84 -5.02
C THR A 118 -14.47 6.23 -5.70
N LYS A 119 -14.52 7.23 -6.60
CA LYS A 119 -13.33 7.76 -7.27
C LYS A 119 -12.50 8.68 -6.37
N GLU A 120 -13.14 9.32 -5.42
CA GLU A 120 -12.50 10.22 -4.46
C GLU A 120 -13.15 10.08 -3.08
N GLU A 121 -12.31 10.08 -2.04
CA GLU A 121 -12.73 10.13 -0.64
C GLU A 121 -11.93 11.18 0.11
N VAL A 122 -12.48 11.65 1.22
CA VAL A 122 -11.83 12.64 2.07
C VAL A 122 -11.58 12.04 3.45
N ILE A 123 -10.31 11.99 3.83
CA ILE A 123 -9.90 11.69 5.20
C ILE A 123 -9.71 13.02 5.93
N ARG A 124 -10.38 13.17 7.07
CA ARG A 124 -10.23 14.31 7.95
C ARG A 124 -9.38 13.91 9.14
N VAL A 125 -8.26 14.62 9.31
CA VAL A 125 -7.37 14.45 10.46
C VAL A 125 -7.52 15.67 11.36
N VAL A 126 -7.91 15.46 12.60
CA VAL A 126 -8.12 16.53 13.58
C VAL A 126 -7.09 16.37 14.69
N LEU A 127 -6.21 17.36 14.81
CA LEU A 127 -5.34 17.53 15.97
C LEU A 127 -6.03 18.48 16.95
N THR A 128 -6.18 18.05 18.20
CA THR A 128 -6.77 18.85 19.26
C THR A 128 -6.05 18.63 20.57
N ASN A 129 -6.41 19.41 21.58
CA ASN A 129 -5.91 19.22 22.94
C ASN A 129 -7.09 18.95 23.88
N ARG A 130 -7.04 17.85 24.66
CA ARG A 130 -8.12 17.46 25.57
C ARG A 130 -8.38 18.46 26.69
N TYR A 131 -7.39 19.29 27.04
CA TYR A 131 -7.50 20.33 28.06
C TYR A 131 -7.92 21.69 27.49
N ALA A 132 -7.88 21.84 26.15
CA ALA A 132 -8.28 23.05 25.43
C ALA A 132 -8.92 22.64 24.08
N PRO A 133 -10.12 22.04 24.08
CA PRO A 133 -10.72 21.43 22.90
C PRO A 133 -11.09 22.45 21.82
N GLU A 134 -11.17 23.74 22.16
CA GLU A 134 -11.30 24.83 21.20
C GLU A 134 -10.05 25.03 20.33
N ALA A 135 -8.88 24.63 20.86
CA ALA A 135 -7.64 24.63 20.11
C ALA A 135 -7.56 23.36 19.25
N LYS A 136 -7.91 23.51 17.98
CA LYS A 136 -7.87 22.40 17.02
C LYS A 136 -7.37 22.85 15.67
N THR A 137 -6.74 21.94 14.98
CA THR A 137 -6.40 22.06 13.55
C THR A 137 -6.93 20.86 12.81
N GLU A 138 -7.58 21.11 11.69
CA GLU A 138 -8.14 20.06 10.83
C GLU A 138 -7.32 20.02 9.53
N TYR A 139 -6.84 18.82 9.19
CA TYR A 139 -6.20 18.52 7.93
C TYR A 139 -7.14 17.68 7.08
N THR A 140 -7.15 17.97 5.80
CA THR A 140 -7.95 17.26 4.80
C THR A 140 -7.02 16.52 3.85
N ILE A 141 -7.21 15.22 3.70
CA ILE A 141 -6.49 14.40 2.71
C ILE A 141 -7.52 13.89 1.70
N ARG A 142 -7.44 14.39 0.46
CA ARG A 142 -8.24 13.90 -0.66
C ARG A 142 -7.58 12.67 -1.24
N VAL A 143 -8.18 11.52 -1.02
CA VAL A 143 -7.73 10.25 -1.55
C VAL A 143 -8.41 10.03 -2.90
N ARG A 144 -7.64 10.06 -3.98
CA ARG A 144 -8.13 9.80 -5.34
C ARG A 144 -7.69 8.43 -5.80
N LYS A 145 -8.61 7.68 -6.38
CA LYS A 145 -8.30 6.42 -7.03
C LYS A 145 -7.90 6.69 -8.47
N ALA A 146 -6.78 6.09 -8.88
CA ALA A 146 -6.29 6.21 -10.26
C ALA A 146 -7.34 5.66 -11.24
N PRO A 147 -7.50 6.27 -12.41
CA PRO A 147 -8.31 5.71 -13.47
C PRO A 147 -7.77 4.34 -13.86
N THR A 148 -8.65 3.45 -14.30
CA THR A 148 -8.28 2.11 -14.74
C THR A 148 -8.49 1.97 -16.24
N THR A 149 -7.60 1.19 -16.85
CA THR A 149 -7.70 0.73 -18.24
C THR A 149 -7.90 -0.78 -18.23
N ALA A 150 -8.84 -1.26 -19.05
CA ALA A 150 -9.02 -2.68 -19.27
C ALA A 150 -7.88 -3.21 -20.14
N VAL A 151 -7.20 -4.24 -19.69
CA VAL A 151 -6.07 -4.88 -20.39
C VAL A 151 -6.42 -6.32 -20.67
N HIS A 152 -6.30 -6.71 -21.93
CA HIS A 152 -6.51 -8.08 -22.40
C HIS A 152 -5.17 -8.79 -22.60
N PHE A 153 -5.13 -10.10 -22.29
CA PHE A 153 -3.97 -10.95 -22.51
C PHE A 153 -4.25 -11.95 -23.63
N ASP A 154 -3.51 -11.80 -24.71
CA ASP A 154 -3.48 -12.76 -25.82
C ASP A 154 -2.34 -13.75 -25.54
N VAL A 155 -2.68 -14.91 -24.99
CA VAL A 155 -1.68 -15.89 -24.54
C VAL A 155 -1.68 -17.12 -25.46
N GLU A 156 -0.49 -17.61 -25.76
CA GLU A 156 -0.29 -18.86 -26.49
C GLU A 156 0.57 -19.79 -25.60
N PRO A 157 0.08 -20.99 -25.26
CA PRO A 157 -1.25 -21.55 -25.58
C PRO A 157 -2.40 -20.83 -24.83
N SER A 158 -3.59 -20.84 -25.44
CA SER A 158 -4.74 -20.03 -25.02
C SER A 158 -5.31 -20.33 -23.63
N ASP A 159 -4.93 -21.47 -23.05
CA ASP A 159 -5.30 -21.88 -21.69
C ASP A 159 -4.18 -21.61 -20.67
N ALA A 160 -3.15 -20.83 -21.03
CA ALA A 160 -2.16 -20.36 -20.07
C ALA A 160 -2.80 -19.43 -19.02
N LEU A 161 -2.31 -19.51 -17.79
CA LEU A 161 -2.82 -18.73 -16.68
C LEU A 161 -2.03 -17.42 -16.52
N VAL A 162 -2.76 -16.33 -16.29
CA VAL A 162 -2.19 -15.00 -16.06
C VAL A 162 -2.40 -14.60 -14.60
N TYR A 163 -1.32 -14.23 -13.94
CA TYR A 163 -1.31 -13.74 -12.57
C TYR A 163 -0.75 -12.33 -12.56
N ILE A 164 -1.51 -11.40 -12.00
CA ILE A 164 -1.10 -10.00 -11.89
C ILE A 164 -1.23 -9.56 -10.45
N TYR A 165 -0.15 -8.99 -9.89
CA TYR A 165 -0.11 -8.43 -8.55
C TYR A 165 0.34 -6.99 -8.61
N GLU A 166 -0.43 -6.09 -8.02
CA GLU A 166 -0.06 -4.69 -7.89
C GLU A 166 1.13 -4.56 -6.92
N LYS A 167 2.23 -3.89 -7.36
CA LYS A 167 3.51 -3.92 -6.61
C LYS A 167 3.47 -3.14 -5.30
N VAL A 168 2.67 -2.08 -5.21
CA VAL A 168 2.58 -1.25 -3.99
C VAL A 168 1.77 -1.96 -2.91
N SER A 169 0.58 -2.46 -3.24
CA SER A 169 -0.32 -3.12 -2.27
C SER A 169 -0.07 -4.61 -2.12
N GLY A 170 0.61 -5.24 -3.08
CA GLY A 170 0.74 -6.69 -3.19
C GLY A 170 -0.58 -7.40 -3.50
N ASN A 171 -1.64 -6.67 -3.81
CA ASN A 171 -2.94 -7.25 -4.11
C ASN A 171 -2.96 -7.86 -5.50
N ARG A 172 -3.64 -9.00 -5.60
CA ARG A 172 -3.91 -9.61 -6.90
C ARG A 172 -4.99 -8.82 -7.64
N VAL A 173 -4.74 -8.55 -8.92
CA VAL A 173 -5.75 -8.08 -9.86
C VAL A 173 -6.44 -9.31 -10.45
N TRP A 174 -7.75 -9.38 -10.31
CA TRP A 174 -8.56 -10.46 -10.86
C TRP A 174 -9.14 -10.03 -12.20
N PRO A 175 -9.22 -10.93 -13.19
CA PRO A 175 -9.88 -10.61 -14.43
C PRO A 175 -11.40 -10.53 -14.24
N GLU A 176 -12.02 -9.60 -14.94
CA GLU A 176 -13.47 -9.51 -15.15
C GLU A 176 -13.72 -9.59 -16.64
N ASP A 177 -14.58 -10.50 -17.06
CA ASP A 177 -14.90 -10.74 -18.48
C ASP A 177 -13.66 -10.88 -19.39
N GLY A 178 -12.63 -11.58 -18.89
CA GLY A 178 -11.38 -11.83 -19.61
C GLY A 178 -10.40 -10.65 -19.69
N THR A 179 -10.69 -9.55 -18.99
CA THR A 179 -9.82 -8.36 -18.93
C THR A 179 -9.38 -8.05 -17.51
N PHE A 180 -8.23 -7.39 -17.37
CA PHE A 180 -7.67 -6.92 -16.10
C PHE A 180 -7.77 -5.40 -16.02
N ALA A 181 -8.39 -4.87 -14.98
CA ALA A 181 -8.47 -3.42 -14.73
C ALA A 181 -7.16 -2.93 -14.08
N LEU A 182 -6.27 -2.32 -14.85
CA LEU A 182 -5.00 -1.78 -14.37
C LEU A 182 -5.11 -0.27 -14.13
N SER A 183 -4.59 0.18 -12.99
CA SER A 183 -4.58 1.60 -12.61
C SER A 183 -3.44 2.34 -13.30
N GLU A 184 -3.75 3.50 -13.86
CA GLU A 184 -2.78 4.40 -14.49
C GLU A 184 -1.73 4.90 -13.48
N GLY A 185 -0.46 4.89 -13.87
CA GLY A 185 0.66 5.33 -13.04
C GLY A 185 1.15 4.30 -12.01
N PHE A 186 0.63 3.06 -12.06
CA PHE A 186 1.07 1.98 -11.17
C PHE A 186 1.74 0.85 -11.93
N THR A 187 2.56 0.09 -11.22
CA THR A 187 3.29 -1.06 -11.76
C THR A 187 2.84 -2.35 -11.10
N TYR A 188 2.92 -3.42 -11.86
CA TYR A 188 2.44 -4.74 -11.49
C TYR A 188 3.50 -5.79 -11.75
N GLN A 189 3.53 -6.83 -10.94
CA GLN A 189 4.23 -8.07 -11.27
C GLN A 189 3.27 -8.98 -12.02
N CYS A 190 3.60 -9.30 -13.26
CA CYS A 190 2.83 -10.22 -14.08
C CYS A 190 3.60 -11.53 -14.27
N THR A 191 2.88 -12.64 -14.22
CA THR A 191 3.39 -13.98 -14.53
C THR A 191 2.37 -14.70 -15.41
N VAL A 192 2.84 -15.18 -16.55
CA VAL A 192 2.07 -16.04 -17.47
C VAL A 192 2.68 -17.42 -17.42
N THR A 193 1.86 -18.44 -17.16
CA THR A 193 2.38 -19.80 -16.92
C THR A 193 1.40 -20.87 -17.40
N LYS A 194 1.96 -21.99 -17.83
CA LYS A 194 1.24 -23.23 -18.14
C LYS A 194 2.13 -24.43 -17.85
N VAL A 195 1.51 -25.50 -17.36
CA VAL A 195 2.22 -26.78 -17.18
C VAL A 195 2.80 -27.29 -18.48
N GLY A 196 4.06 -27.65 -18.50
CA GLY A 196 4.79 -28.11 -19.69
C GLY A 196 5.34 -26.99 -20.57
N TYR A 197 5.28 -25.74 -20.12
CA TYR A 197 5.81 -24.57 -20.82
C TYR A 197 6.72 -23.75 -19.92
N ILE A 198 7.66 -23.05 -20.51
CA ILE A 198 8.52 -22.10 -19.81
C ILE A 198 7.69 -20.84 -19.49
N GLY A 199 7.45 -20.59 -18.22
CA GLY A 199 6.69 -19.42 -17.78
C GLY A 199 7.40 -18.10 -18.11
N LYS A 200 6.64 -17.06 -18.39
CA LYS A 200 7.16 -15.69 -18.57
C LYS A 200 6.69 -14.80 -17.44
N SER A 201 7.63 -14.10 -16.82
CA SER A 201 7.35 -13.13 -15.77
C SER A 201 8.00 -11.80 -16.11
N GLY A 202 7.34 -10.71 -15.71
CA GLY A 202 7.89 -9.38 -15.92
C GLY A 202 7.07 -8.30 -15.23
N GLU A 203 7.64 -7.11 -15.19
CA GLU A 203 6.92 -5.93 -14.79
C GLU A 203 5.92 -5.55 -15.88
N LEU A 204 4.70 -5.25 -15.45
CA LEU A 204 3.65 -4.69 -16.30
C LEU A 204 3.35 -3.29 -15.78
N ALA A 205 3.44 -2.29 -16.63
CA ALA A 205 3.19 -0.90 -16.26
C ALA A 205 2.27 -0.21 -17.28
N LEU A 206 1.42 0.65 -16.75
CA LEU A 206 0.56 1.51 -17.55
C LEU A 206 0.85 2.96 -17.15
N ALA A 207 1.40 3.74 -18.08
CA ALA A 207 1.76 5.12 -17.83
C ALA A 207 1.48 5.98 -19.07
N ASN A 208 0.76 7.09 -18.90
CA ASN A 208 0.36 7.99 -19.98
C ASN A 208 -0.36 7.27 -21.14
N GLY A 209 -1.16 6.25 -20.81
CA GLY A 209 -1.86 5.44 -21.81
C GLY A 209 -0.99 4.40 -22.52
N VAL A 210 0.31 4.34 -22.21
CA VAL A 210 1.25 3.36 -22.78
C VAL A 210 1.36 2.16 -21.86
N LEU A 211 1.10 0.97 -22.39
CA LEU A 211 1.22 -0.31 -21.71
C LEU A 211 2.57 -0.94 -22.05
N THR A 212 3.34 -1.33 -21.03
CA THR A 212 4.61 -2.04 -21.20
C THR A 212 4.60 -3.37 -20.46
N PHE A 213 5.19 -4.40 -21.02
CA PHE A 213 5.42 -5.70 -20.37
C PHE A 213 6.89 -6.10 -20.50
N ALA A 214 7.52 -6.44 -19.37
CA ALA A 214 8.93 -6.78 -19.28
C ALA A 214 9.86 -5.73 -19.92
N GLY A 215 9.51 -4.45 -19.76
CA GLY A 215 10.26 -3.30 -20.30
C GLY A 215 10.03 -3.02 -21.79
N THR A 216 9.16 -3.78 -22.46
CA THR A 216 8.83 -3.58 -23.87
C THR A 216 7.41 -3.02 -24.02
N GLU A 217 7.25 -2.00 -24.85
CA GLU A 217 5.94 -1.43 -25.17
C GLU A 217 5.07 -2.46 -25.91
N CYS A 218 3.81 -2.58 -25.49
CA CYS A 218 2.84 -3.44 -26.14
C CYS A 218 2.34 -2.76 -27.43
N PRO A 219 2.46 -3.42 -28.58
CA PRO A 219 2.18 -2.80 -29.88
C PRO A 219 0.69 -2.49 -30.10
N VAL A 220 -0.19 -3.18 -29.37
CA VAL A 220 -1.64 -2.95 -29.43
C VAL A 220 -2.10 -2.36 -28.12
N PRO A 221 -2.68 -1.15 -28.09
CA PRO A 221 -3.16 -0.52 -26.87
C PRO A 221 -4.15 -1.42 -26.12
N GLY A 222 -3.90 -1.59 -24.82
CA GLY A 222 -4.73 -2.43 -23.96
C GLY A 222 -4.55 -3.94 -24.17
N HIS A 223 -3.58 -4.40 -24.96
CA HIS A 223 -3.32 -5.81 -25.20
C HIS A 223 -1.88 -6.18 -24.84
N VAL A 224 -1.71 -7.31 -24.17
CA VAL A 224 -0.42 -7.94 -23.89
C VAL A 224 -0.39 -9.29 -24.58
N THR A 225 0.50 -9.45 -25.55
CA THR A 225 0.68 -10.73 -26.25
C THR A 225 1.84 -11.50 -25.65
N VAL A 226 1.59 -12.75 -25.21
CA VAL A 226 2.61 -13.61 -24.60
C VAL A 226 2.52 -15.01 -25.19
N ALA A 227 3.53 -15.41 -25.97
CA ALA A 227 3.71 -16.79 -26.39
C ALA A 227 4.69 -17.50 -25.45
N LEU A 228 4.27 -18.61 -24.85
CA LEU A 228 5.11 -19.46 -24.03
C LEU A 228 5.80 -20.50 -24.91
N GLU A 229 7.06 -20.78 -24.60
CA GLU A 229 7.79 -21.86 -25.25
C GLU A 229 7.51 -23.18 -24.52
N GLN A 230 7.33 -24.24 -25.29
CA GLN A 230 7.19 -25.56 -24.70
C GLN A 230 8.51 -25.93 -24.02
N ALA A 231 8.44 -26.34 -22.76
CA ALA A 231 9.63 -26.79 -22.06
C ALA A 231 10.18 -28.05 -22.73
N ALA A 232 11.51 -28.11 -22.93
CA ALA A 232 12.14 -29.32 -23.41
C ALA A 232 11.81 -30.49 -22.45
N LYS A 233 11.59 -31.66 -23.01
CA LYS A 233 11.21 -32.85 -22.26
C LYS A 233 12.19 -33.15 -21.11
N ASP A 234 13.46 -32.82 -21.30
CA ASP A 234 14.52 -33.01 -20.31
C ASP A 234 14.56 -31.93 -19.21
N SER A 235 13.94 -30.78 -19.42
CA SER A 235 13.79 -29.73 -18.42
C SER A 235 12.55 -29.90 -17.55
N LEU A 236 11.60 -30.72 -18.00
CA LEU A 236 10.48 -31.19 -17.20
C LEU A 236 11.01 -32.36 -16.37
N ASN A 237 11.03 -32.24 -15.07
CA ASN A 237 11.49 -33.29 -14.19
C ASN A 237 10.46 -34.44 -14.18
N HIS A 238 10.47 -35.28 -15.24
CA HIS A 238 9.54 -36.37 -15.46
C HIS A 238 9.73 -37.55 -14.46
N ASP A 239 10.85 -37.53 -13.73
CA ASP A 239 11.20 -38.56 -12.76
C ASP A 239 10.68 -38.23 -11.35
N LEU A 240 9.93 -37.15 -11.18
CA LEU A 240 9.22 -36.89 -9.92
C LEU A 240 8.26 -38.05 -9.66
N PRO A 241 8.26 -38.64 -8.48
CA PRO A 241 7.24 -39.61 -8.13
C PRO A 241 5.88 -38.96 -8.30
N ALA A 242 4.93 -39.71 -8.87
CA ALA A 242 3.57 -39.23 -9.11
C ALA A 242 2.86 -38.78 -7.82
N GLU A 243 3.42 -39.14 -6.68
CA GLU A 243 2.90 -38.84 -5.36
C GLU A 243 4.01 -38.46 -4.37
N TRP A 244 3.74 -37.45 -3.57
CA TRP A 244 4.54 -37.04 -2.43
C TRP A 244 3.58 -36.87 -1.24
N PRO A 245 3.01 -38.01 -0.72
CA PRO A 245 1.84 -37.97 0.15
C PRO A 245 2.13 -37.54 1.58
N ASP A 246 3.41 -37.58 1.99
CA ASP A 246 3.83 -37.31 3.37
C ASP A 246 4.84 -36.18 3.45
N PHE A 247 5.06 -35.66 4.66
CA PHE A 247 6.17 -34.77 4.96
C PHE A 247 7.50 -35.49 4.61
N ARG A 248 8.31 -34.86 3.79
CA ARG A 248 9.56 -35.41 3.22
C ARG A 248 9.36 -36.65 2.32
N GLY A 249 8.15 -36.82 1.78
CA GLY A 249 7.88 -37.71 0.65
C GLY A 249 7.67 -39.18 0.97
N ASN A 250 8.03 -39.64 2.16
CA ASN A 250 7.87 -41.02 2.55
C ASN A 250 7.80 -41.22 4.08
N PRO A 251 7.29 -42.38 4.55
CA PRO A 251 7.16 -42.68 5.98
C PRO A 251 8.43 -42.57 6.81
N ASN A 252 9.60 -42.70 6.19
CA ASN A 252 10.89 -42.58 6.86
C ASN A 252 11.34 -41.12 7.01
N ASN A 253 10.61 -40.15 6.43
CA ASN A 253 10.90 -38.72 6.48
C ASN A 253 12.35 -38.35 6.05
N ASN A 254 12.94 -39.08 5.11
CA ASN A 254 14.33 -38.88 4.69
C ASN A 254 14.48 -37.94 3.48
N ALA A 255 13.39 -37.55 2.85
CA ALA A 255 13.34 -36.62 1.70
C ALA A 255 14.26 -37.03 0.52
N VAL A 256 14.46 -38.33 0.34
CA VAL A 256 15.28 -38.86 -0.76
C VAL A 256 14.42 -39.01 -2.00
N THR A 257 14.86 -38.47 -3.13
CA THR A 257 14.24 -38.61 -4.44
C THR A 257 15.33 -38.77 -5.50
N ASP A 258 15.03 -39.53 -6.53
CA ASP A 258 15.87 -39.65 -7.73
C ASP A 258 15.60 -38.50 -8.74
N ALA A 259 14.68 -37.60 -8.40
CA ALA A 259 14.35 -36.50 -9.25
C ALA A 259 15.53 -35.54 -9.44
N ARG A 260 15.74 -35.09 -10.68
CA ARG A 260 16.70 -34.03 -10.97
C ARG A 260 16.19 -32.71 -10.39
N ILE A 261 17.05 -32.01 -9.68
CA ILE A 261 16.79 -30.67 -9.15
C ILE A 261 17.63 -29.65 -9.91
N PRO A 262 17.16 -28.43 -10.13
CA PRO A 262 18.00 -27.35 -10.64
C PRO A 262 19.21 -27.14 -9.74
N ILE A 263 20.42 -27.09 -10.33
CA ILE A 263 21.68 -26.89 -9.58
C ILE A 263 22.05 -25.40 -9.61
N THR A 264 21.73 -24.72 -10.69
CA THR A 264 22.00 -23.29 -10.85
C THR A 264 20.67 -22.50 -11.01
N ALA A 265 20.75 -21.17 -10.89
CA ALA A 265 19.59 -20.30 -11.12
C ALA A 265 19.12 -20.36 -12.60
N GLU A 266 20.02 -20.62 -13.52
CA GLU A 266 19.72 -20.77 -14.95
C GLU A 266 18.97 -22.08 -15.24
N ASP A 267 19.20 -23.12 -14.44
CA ASP A 267 18.47 -24.39 -14.56
C ASP A 267 17.05 -24.31 -13.98
N GLY A 268 16.78 -23.28 -13.18
CA GLY A 268 15.47 -23.09 -12.52
C GLY A 268 14.46 -22.47 -13.47
N THR A 269 13.31 -23.13 -13.66
CA THR A 269 12.20 -22.62 -14.44
C THR A 269 10.96 -22.47 -13.57
N LEU A 270 10.40 -21.27 -13.55
CA LEU A 270 9.11 -21.05 -12.88
C LEU A 270 7.97 -21.51 -13.80
N TYR A 271 7.34 -22.62 -13.47
CA TYR A 271 6.21 -23.14 -14.24
C TYR A 271 4.90 -22.46 -13.88
N TRP A 272 4.72 -22.14 -12.63
CA TRP A 272 3.55 -21.44 -12.13
C TRP A 272 3.83 -20.84 -10.75
N ALA A 273 3.04 -19.85 -10.37
CA ALA A 273 3.04 -19.28 -9.04
C ALA A 273 1.60 -19.00 -8.59
N ALA A 274 1.29 -19.32 -7.35
CA ALA A 274 0.01 -19.03 -6.74
C ALA A 274 0.20 -18.33 -5.40
N LYS A 275 -0.52 -17.23 -5.18
CA LYS A 275 -0.53 -16.57 -3.88
C LYS A 275 -1.57 -17.25 -2.98
N LEU A 276 -1.11 -17.90 -1.93
CA LEU A 276 -1.96 -18.59 -0.97
C LEU A 276 -2.36 -17.62 0.16
N GLY A 277 -3.50 -16.95 -0.02
CA GLY A 277 -4.11 -16.10 1.00
C GLY A 277 -3.44 -14.76 1.25
N ASN A 278 -4.22 -13.87 1.86
CA ASN A 278 -3.76 -12.59 2.43
C ASN A 278 -3.95 -12.68 3.95
N SER A 279 -3.06 -13.34 4.69
CA SER A 279 -3.21 -13.33 6.13
C SER A 279 -2.25 -12.35 6.79
N TYR A 280 -2.81 -11.29 7.32
CA TYR A 280 -2.18 -10.56 8.40
C TYR A 280 -2.13 -11.49 9.62
N GLY A 281 -0.93 -11.89 10.01
CA GLY A 281 -0.68 -12.52 11.29
C GLY A 281 -0.41 -14.03 11.31
N ASN A 282 -0.87 -14.82 10.36
CA ASN A 282 -0.56 -16.25 10.33
C ASN A 282 0.23 -16.60 9.06
N LYS A 283 1.56 -16.63 9.21
CA LYS A 283 2.52 -16.89 8.12
C LYS A 283 2.83 -18.38 7.97
N ALA A 284 2.18 -19.24 8.72
CA ALA A 284 2.44 -20.68 8.66
C ALA A 284 1.89 -21.28 7.37
N VAL A 285 2.80 -21.83 6.59
CA VAL A 285 2.51 -22.64 5.41
C VAL A 285 2.97 -24.06 5.71
N SER A 286 2.11 -25.04 5.48
CA SER A 286 2.52 -26.44 5.62
C SER A 286 3.50 -26.85 4.51
N SER A 287 4.23 -27.91 4.74
CA SER A 287 4.87 -28.62 3.62
C SER A 287 3.82 -29.04 2.61
N PRO A 288 4.03 -28.81 1.33
CA PRO A 288 3.12 -29.29 0.30
C PRO A 288 3.22 -30.81 0.18
N ILE A 289 2.11 -31.45 -0.15
CA ILE A 289 2.06 -32.86 -0.54
C ILE A 289 1.48 -32.97 -1.94
N LEU A 290 1.96 -33.96 -2.70
CA LEU A 290 1.48 -34.25 -4.04
C LEU A 290 0.62 -35.51 -3.99
N VAL A 291 -0.67 -35.37 -4.30
CA VAL A 291 -1.64 -36.46 -4.25
C VAL A 291 -2.50 -36.43 -5.51
N ASN A 292 -2.56 -37.55 -6.21
CA ASN A 292 -3.35 -37.71 -7.44
C ASN A 292 -3.08 -36.57 -8.46
N GLY A 293 -1.79 -36.23 -8.66
CA GLY A 293 -1.37 -35.20 -9.60
C GLY A 293 -1.72 -33.76 -9.19
N ALA A 294 -2.16 -33.54 -7.96
CA ALA A 294 -2.46 -32.20 -7.43
C ALA A 294 -1.61 -31.90 -6.20
N LEU A 295 -1.07 -30.68 -6.13
CA LEU A 295 -0.38 -30.17 -4.96
C LEU A 295 -1.39 -29.74 -3.91
N VAL A 296 -1.27 -30.26 -2.71
CA VAL A 296 -2.12 -29.89 -1.57
C VAL A 296 -1.25 -29.20 -0.52
N VAL A 297 -1.69 -28.03 -0.09
CA VAL A 297 -0.98 -27.23 0.90
C VAL A 297 -1.95 -26.48 1.82
N TYR A 298 -1.66 -26.45 3.11
CA TYR A 298 -2.39 -25.64 4.07
C TYR A 298 -1.68 -24.30 4.26
N ALA A 299 -2.40 -23.21 4.09
CA ALA A 299 -1.90 -21.86 4.32
C ALA A 299 -3.06 -20.92 4.69
N ALA A 300 -2.81 -19.93 5.53
CA ALA A 300 -3.79 -18.89 5.88
C ALA A 300 -5.14 -19.46 6.33
N ASN A 301 -5.13 -20.51 7.17
CA ASN A 301 -6.31 -21.21 7.68
C ASN A 301 -7.21 -21.88 6.61
N LYS A 302 -6.61 -22.17 5.44
CA LYS A 302 -7.30 -22.85 4.33
C LYS A 302 -6.44 -23.96 3.78
N LEU A 303 -7.10 -24.99 3.26
CA LEU A 303 -6.50 -26.04 2.46
C LEU A 303 -6.63 -25.66 0.99
N TYR A 304 -5.53 -25.64 0.28
CA TYR A 304 -5.47 -25.36 -1.16
C TYR A 304 -5.12 -26.63 -1.90
N ARG A 305 -5.82 -26.84 -2.99
CA ARG A 305 -5.49 -27.84 -4.00
C ARG A 305 -5.18 -27.11 -5.29
N VAL A 306 -3.96 -27.32 -5.82
CA VAL A 306 -3.43 -26.64 -7.00
C VAL A 306 -3.04 -27.65 -8.04
#